data_0e8c9e43fd9c92ffd16ccbd50de694f2
#
_entry.id   0e8c9e43fd9c92ffd16ccbd50de694f2
#
_cell.length_a   1.000
_cell.length_b   1.000
_cell.length_c   1.000
_cell.angle_alpha   90.00
_cell.angle_beta   90.00
_cell.angle_gamma   90.00
#
_symmetry.space_group_name_H-M   'P 1'
#
loop_
_entity.id
_entity.type
_entity.pdbx_description
1 polymer ?
#
loop_
_entity_poly.entity_id
_entity_poly.type
_entity_poly.pdbx_seq_one_letter_code
_entity_poly.pdbx_strand_id
1 'polypeptide(L)'
;MCIRDRLCYVIFGGMLATTWVQIIKAVLLMIAILVMSLFVLERVGFNPIELFNRAEANTTDESTFSLGPGTFLSSPIDTVSLGIALVLGTAGLPHILMRFFTVPDSKAARSSVVYAIFIIGIFYVLTTFVGFGARALLGEEGVAAAGTGGNLAAPNLAQFLGGGEGTFGGDLFLAVVAAVAFATILAVVAGLVLSASGAVAHDIWSNVIRKGRDSEHEEVLVARIAAASIGAIAIAIAIIGGEGLNVSFMVGLAFAVAASANFPALLLALTWKRFNTAGAVTGVLFGVVSSIVLVIISPKVWPGPDGEGGALSFYDLANPGIISIPLGFLGCWLGTMLSTERGNEREFDELRVRSETGLGAEKAGVAA
;
A
#
# COMPACT_ATOMS: atom_id res chain seq x y z
N MET A 1 23.48 -3.38 -2.33
CA MET A 1 22.93 -3.33 -3.70
C MET A 1 22.45 -1.91 -3.98
N CYS A 2 23.09 -1.22 -4.92
CA CYS A 2 22.94 0.22 -5.08
C CYS A 2 21.56 0.60 -5.67
N ILE A 3 21.01 1.73 -5.20
CA ILE A 3 19.78 2.37 -5.73
C ILE A 3 19.86 2.54 -7.27
N ARG A 4 21.07 2.74 -7.81
CA ARG A 4 21.36 2.77 -9.25
C ARG A 4 20.88 1.51 -9.97
N ASP A 5 21.08 0.33 -9.39
CA ASP A 5 20.72 -0.95 -10.02
C ASP A 5 19.19 -1.13 -10.06
N ARG A 6 18.46 -0.55 -9.09
CA ARG A 6 16.98 -0.53 -9.05
C ARG A 6 16.39 0.29 -10.19
N LEU A 7 16.92 1.50 -10.40
CA LEU A 7 16.50 2.36 -11.50
C LEU A 7 16.80 1.73 -12.87
N CYS A 8 17.98 1.12 -13.02
CA CYS A 8 18.33 0.41 -14.25
C CYS A 8 17.32 -0.71 -14.55
N TYR A 9 16.95 -1.50 -13.54
CA TYR A 9 16.00 -2.61 -13.73
C TYR A 9 14.61 -2.13 -14.21
N VAL A 10 14.07 -1.07 -13.63
CA VAL A 10 12.78 -0.48 -14.02
C VAL A 10 12.85 0.12 -15.42
N ILE A 11 13.96 0.81 -15.72
CA ILE A 11 14.16 1.51 -17.00
C ILE A 11 14.29 0.54 -18.18
N PHE A 12 14.93 -0.61 -17.97
CA PHE A 12 15.23 -1.58 -19.05
C PHE A 12 14.28 -2.79 -19.09
N GLY A 13 13.65 -3.16 -17.97
CA GLY A 13 12.89 -4.41 -17.84
C GLY A 13 11.41 -4.33 -18.19
N GLY A 14 10.79 -3.16 -18.13
CA GLY A 14 9.36 -2.95 -18.41
C GLY A 14 8.40 -3.77 -17.51
N MET A 15 7.11 -3.81 -17.89
CA MET A 15 6.05 -4.46 -17.11
C MET A 15 6.19 -5.98 -16.99
N LEU A 16 6.65 -6.65 -18.04
CA LEU A 16 6.75 -8.12 -18.06
C LEU A 16 7.82 -8.61 -17.07
N ALA A 17 9.00 -7.99 -17.08
CA ALA A 17 10.08 -8.34 -16.18
C ALA A 17 9.70 -8.07 -14.71
N THR A 18 9.01 -6.94 -14.42
CA THR A 18 8.51 -6.64 -13.07
C THR A 18 7.50 -7.68 -12.59
N THR A 19 6.66 -8.21 -13.47
CA THR A 19 5.67 -9.23 -13.13
C THR A 19 6.33 -10.55 -12.72
N TRP A 20 7.32 -11.03 -13.49
CA TRP A 20 8.05 -12.25 -13.15
C TRP A 20 8.79 -12.15 -11.81
N VAL A 21 9.46 -11.04 -11.56
CA VAL A 21 10.12 -10.83 -10.28
C VAL A 21 9.13 -10.79 -9.13
N GLN A 22 7.93 -10.22 -9.34
CA GLN A 22 6.89 -10.22 -8.31
C GLN A 22 6.31 -11.60 -8.03
N ILE A 23 6.22 -12.48 -9.02
CA ILE A 23 5.80 -13.88 -8.82
C ILE A 23 6.84 -14.61 -7.96
N ILE A 24 8.11 -14.54 -8.34
CA ILE A 24 9.20 -15.21 -7.61
C ILE A 24 9.25 -14.72 -6.15
N LYS A 25 9.18 -13.40 -5.94
CA LYS A 25 9.20 -12.85 -4.58
C LYS A 25 8.00 -13.27 -3.74
N ALA A 26 6.81 -13.34 -4.34
CA ALA A 26 5.60 -13.73 -3.62
C ALA A 26 5.73 -15.18 -3.10
N VAL A 27 6.27 -16.08 -3.91
CA VAL A 27 6.55 -17.46 -3.50
C VAL A 27 7.58 -17.50 -2.37
N LEU A 28 8.70 -16.79 -2.53
CA LEU A 28 9.75 -16.74 -1.51
C LEU A 28 9.25 -16.14 -0.20
N LEU A 29 8.45 -15.06 -0.27
CA LEU A 29 7.87 -14.42 0.91
C LEU A 29 6.89 -15.35 1.64
N MET A 30 6.03 -16.07 0.89
CA MET A 30 5.10 -17.05 1.48
C MET A 30 5.85 -18.20 2.16
N ILE A 31 6.91 -18.71 1.57
CA ILE A 31 7.74 -19.74 2.16
C ILE A 31 8.42 -19.21 3.44
N ALA A 32 9.02 -18.03 3.38
CA ALA A 32 9.72 -17.44 4.52
C ALA A 32 8.79 -17.24 5.72
N ILE A 33 7.61 -16.62 5.50
CA ILE A 33 6.64 -16.37 6.56
C ILE A 33 6.06 -17.66 7.13
N LEU A 34 5.81 -18.68 6.29
CA LEU A 34 5.33 -19.97 6.70
C LEU A 34 6.34 -20.68 7.61
N VAL A 35 7.62 -20.71 7.20
CA VAL A 35 8.70 -21.32 7.99
C VAL A 35 8.87 -20.58 9.31
N MET A 36 8.88 -19.24 9.30
CA MET A 36 8.95 -18.45 10.53
C MET A 36 7.78 -18.74 11.47
N SER A 37 6.55 -18.77 10.94
CA SER A 37 5.35 -19.04 11.73
C SER A 37 5.36 -20.43 12.32
N LEU A 38 5.84 -21.45 11.60
CA LEU A 38 5.99 -22.82 12.10
C LEU A 38 7.02 -22.89 13.23
N PHE A 39 8.17 -22.22 13.09
CA PHE A 39 9.18 -22.20 14.16
C PHE A 39 8.69 -21.44 15.41
N VAL A 40 7.93 -20.34 15.23
CA VAL A 40 7.28 -19.66 16.36
C VAL A 40 6.30 -20.59 17.07
N LEU A 41 5.44 -21.28 16.32
CA LEU A 41 4.47 -22.22 16.90
C LEU A 41 5.14 -23.41 17.58
N GLU A 42 6.25 -23.92 17.04
CA GLU A 42 7.05 -24.98 17.68
C GLU A 42 7.54 -24.54 19.07
N ARG A 43 8.02 -23.29 19.21
CA ARG A 43 8.50 -22.74 20.49
C ARG A 43 7.42 -22.64 21.57
N VAL A 44 6.16 -22.60 21.17
CA VAL A 44 5.00 -22.55 22.09
C VAL A 44 4.18 -23.86 22.08
N GLY A 45 4.76 -24.97 21.59
CA GLY A 45 4.12 -26.27 21.55
C GLY A 45 2.91 -26.35 20.63
N PHE A 46 2.90 -25.61 19.52
CA PHE A 46 1.79 -25.52 18.56
C PHE A 46 0.47 -25.04 19.18
N ASN A 47 0.53 -24.29 20.28
CA ASN A 47 -0.63 -23.70 20.92
C ASN A 47 -0.70 -22.19 20.68
N PRO A 48 -1.59 -21.70 19.79
CA PRO A 48 -1.73 -20.27 19.54
C PRO A 48 -2.15 -19.46 20.77
N ILE A 49 -2.95 -20.05 21.67
CA ILE A 49 -3.39 -19.37 22.90
C ILE A 49 -2.18 -19.10 23.80
N GLU A 50 -1.30 -20.09 23.93
CA GLU A 50 -0.06 -19.93 24.69
C GLU A 50 0.85 -18.84 24.10
N LEU A 51 0.88 -18.70 22.77
CA LEU A 51 1.62 -17.64 22.10
C LEU A 51 1.12 -16.25 22.54
N PHE A 52 -0.20 -16.04 22.52
CA PHE A 52 -0.81 -14.78 22.94
C PHE A 52 -0.59 -14.49 24.42
N ASN A 53 -0.77 -15.50 25.28
CA ASN A 53 -0.53 -15.37 26.71
C ASN A 53 0.93 -15.00 27.02
N ARG A 54 1.90 -15.60 26.33
CA ARG A 54 3.32 -15.24 26.49
C ARG A 54 3.63 -13.85 25.97
N ALA A 55 3.02 -13.43 24.86
CA ALA A 55 3.19 -12.09 24.34
C ALA A 55 2.68 -11.04 25.33
N GLU A 56 1.55 -11.31 26.01
CA GLU A 56 0.99 -10.44 27.04
C GLU A 56 1.85 -10.45 28.31
N ALA A 57 2.27 -11.63 28.78
CA ALA A 57 3.10 -11.78 29.96
C ALA A 57 4.50 -11.12 29.85
N ASN A 58 5.06 -11.04 28.64
CA ASN A 58 6.32 -10.38 28.33
C ASN A 58 6.18 -8.87 28.09
N THR A 59 5.09 -8.28 28.56
CA THR A 59 4.82 -6.86 28.48
C THR A 59 4.86 -6.28 29.88
N THR A 60 5.78 -5.35 30.14
CA THR A 60 5.91 -4.67 31.43
C THR A 60 4.99 -3.45 31.50
N ASP A 61 4.67 -2.85 30.38
CA ASP A 61 3.80 -1.69 30.28
C ASP A 61 2.62 -1.97 29.33
N GLU A 62 1.41 -2.07 29.91
CA GLU A 62 0.17 -2.29 29.15
C GLU A 62 -0.08 -1.18 28.10
N SER A 63 0.52 0.00 28.24
CA SER A 63 0.43 1.07 27.25
C SER A 63 1.20 0.77 25.97
N THR A 64 2.22 -0.09 26.04
CA THR A 64 3.07 -0.45 24.88
C THR A 64 2.54 -1.65 24.10
N PHE A 65 1.80 -2.53 24.76
CA PHE A 65 1.21 -3.71 24.13
C PHE A 65 0.03 -4.23 24.95
N SER A 66 -1.08 -4.53 24.29
CA SER A 66 -2.23 -5.22 24.84
C SER A 66 -2.85 -6.07 23.74
N LEU A 67 -3.48 -7.20 24.12
CA LEU A 67 -4.31 -7.98 23.20
C LEU A 67 -5.62 -7.25 22.84
N GLY A 68 -5.96 -6.21 23.59
CA GLY A 68 -7.09 -5.34 23.30
C GLY A 68 -6.83 -4.39 22.11
N PRO A 69 -7.91 -3.87 21.49
CA PRO A 69 -7.77 -2.85 20.47
C PRO A 69 -7.24 -1.54 21.07
N GLY A 70 -6.37 -0.84 20.35
CA GLY A 70 -5.97 0.52 20.70
C GLY A 70 -4.48 0.74 21.02
N THR A 71 -3.65 -0.28 21.05
CA THR A 71 -2.22 -0.13 21.32
C THR A 71 -1.45 0.57 20.19
N PHE A 72 -1.83 0.33 18.92
CA PHE A 72 -1.18 0.98 17.78
C PHE A 72 -1.72 2.40 17.56
N LEU A 73 -3.00 2.61 17.82
CA LEU A 73 -3.70 3.88 17.74
C LEU A 73 -4.53 4.06 19.00
N SER A 74 -4.26 5.11 19.77
CA SER A 74 -4.88 5.40 21.06
C SER A 74 -6.41 5.64 20.95
N SER A 75 -6.90 6.07 19.79
CA SER A 75 -8.31 6.36 19.54
C SER A 75 -9.00 5.27 18.72
N PRO A 76 -10.16 4.72 19.18
CA PRO A 76 -10.97 3.80 18.39
C PRO A 76 -11.41 4.38 17.03
N ILE A 77 -11.66 5.69 16.98
CA ILE A 77 -12.05 6.40 15.75
C ILE A 77 -10.89 6.38 14.75
N ASP A 78 -9.66 6.56 15.22
CA ASP A 78 -8.47 6.53 14.38
C ASP A 78 -8.20 5.12 13.82
N THR A 79 -8.45 4.10 14.63
CA THR A 79 -8.38 2.70 14.20
C THR A 79 -9.40 2.42 13.07
N VAL A 80 -10.63 2.89 13.21
CA VAL A 80 -11.67 2.79 12.17
C VAL A 80 -11.27 3.59 10.93
N SER A 81 -10.74 4.80 11.12
CA SER A 81 -10.25 5.65 10.03
C SER A 81 -9.16 4.97 9.21
N LEU A 82 -8.17 4.38 9.87
CA LEU A 82 -7.11 3.60 9.23
C LEU A 82 -7.69 2.37 8.52
N GLY A 83 -8.58 1.63 9.17
CA GLY A 83 -9.21 0.44 8.57
C GLY A 83 -9.96 0.76 7.28
N ILE A 84 -10.79 1.79 7.27
CA ILE A 84 -11.49 2.26 6.08
C ILE A 84 -10.50 2.74 5.01
N ALA A 85 -9.48 3.50 5.39
CA ALA A 85 -8.45 3.98 4.48
C ALA A 85 -7.70 2.82 3.80
N LEU A 86 -7.33 1.77 4.54
CA LEU A 86 -6.66 0.58 4.00
C LEU A 86 -7.57 -0.19 3.03
N VAL A 87 -8.83 -0.42 3.39
CA VAL A 87 -9.79 -1.17 2.56
C VAL A 87 -10.08 -0.42 1.26
N LEU A 88 -10.48 0.85 1.33
CA LEU A 88 -10.86 1.62 0.16
C LEU A 88 -9.65 2.10 -0.64
N GLY A 89 -8.52 2.37 0.03
CA GLY A 89 -7.27 2.75 -0.61
C GLY A 89 -6.69 1.65 -1.48
N THR A 90 -6.82 0.38 -1.06
CA THR A 90 -6.40 -0.75 -1.89
C THR A 90 -7.10 -0.76 -3.25
N ALA A 91 -8.40 -0.41 -3.30
CA ALA A 91 -9.15 -0.29 -4.54
C ALA A 91 -8.79 0.97 -5.36
N GLY A 92 -8.23 2.00 -4.72
CA GLY A 92 -7.85 3.27 -5.36
C GLY A 92 -6.40 3.34 -5.84
N LEU A 93 -5.56 2.34 -5.57
CA LEU A 93 -4.14 2.38 -5.91
C LEU A 93 -3.87 2.04 -7.39
N PRO A 94 -3.28 2.98 -8.19
CA PRO A 94 -3.10 2.80 -9.63
C PRO A 94 -2.28 1.58 -10.01
N HIS A 95 -1.22 1.27 -9.27
CA HIS A 95 -0.35 0.13 -9.55
C HIS A 95 -1.03 -1.23 -9.36
N ILE A 96 -2.13 -1.30 -8.61
CA ILE A 96 -2.98 -2.49 -8.49
C ILE A 96 -3.92 -2.56 -9.70
N LEU A 97 -4.57 -1.45 -10.04
CA LEU A 97 -5.52 -1.37 -11.15
C LEU A 97 -4.86 -1.67 -12.50
N MET A 98 -3.64 -1.20 -12.74
CA MET A 98 -2.88 -1.49 -13.96
C MET A 98 -2.68 -2.98 -14.23
N ARG A 99 -2.77 -3.84 -13.20
CA ARG A 99 -2.64 -5.29 -13.37
C ARG A 99 -3.81 -5.91 -14.14
N PHE A 100 -4.98 -5.31 -14.05
CA PHE A 100 -6.15 -5.77 -14.82
C PHE A 100 -5.98 -5.59 -16.32
N PHE A 101 -5.15 -4.66 -16.78
CA PHE A 101 -4.83 -4.50 -18.21
C PHE A 101 -3.89 -5.59 -18.76
N THR A 102 -3.22 -6.34 -17.89
CA THR A 102 -2.30 -7.42 -18.30
C THR A 102 -2.95 -8.80 -18.31
N VAL A 103 -4.23 -8.90 -17.99
CA VAL A 103 -4.99 -10.17 -17.93
C VAL A 103 -5.71 -10.40 -19.25
N PRO A 104 -5.66 -11.63 -19.82
CA PRO A 104 -6.18 -11.89 -21.15
C PRO A 104 -7.71 -11.77 -21.27
N ASP A 105 -8.45 -12.04 -20.21
CA ASP A 105 -9.91 -11.98 -20.21
C ASP A 105 -10.52 -11.67 -18.84
N SER A 106 -11.82 -11.35 -18.82
CA SER A 106 -12.56 -11.01 -17.60
C SER A 106 -12.72 -12.18 -16.64
N LYS A 107 -12.71 -13.43 -17.13
CA LYS A 107 -12.80 -14.64 -16.31
C LYS A 107 -11.49 -14.84 -15.54
N ALA A 108 -10.35 -14.68 -16.22
CA ALA A 108 -9.04 -14.72 -15.59
C ALA A 108 -8.89 -13.58 -14.56
N ALA A 109 -9.38 -12.37 -14.85
CA ALA A 109 -9.41 -11.26 -13.89
C ALA A 109 -10.17 -11.61 -12.61
N ARG A 110 -11.40 -12.14 -12.72
CA ARG A 110 -12.20 -12.55 -11.55
C ARG A 110 -11.52 -13.66 -10.75
N SER A 111 -11.01 -14.69 -11.43
CA SER A 111 -10.30 -15.80 -10.76
C SER A 111 -9.06 -15.31 -10.03
N SER A 112 -8.29 -14.40 -10.62
CA SER A 112 -7.08 -13.84 -9.99
C SER A 112 -7.40 -13.10 -8.71
N VAL A 113 -8.50 -12.34 -8.65
CA VAL A 113 -8.95 -11.65 -7.42
C VAL A 113 -9.29 -12.64 -6.32
N VAL A 114 -10.02 -13.74 -6.64
CA VAL A 114 -10.35 -14.75 -5.65
C VAL A 114 -9.10 -15.43 -5.09
N TYR A 115 -8.17 -15.85 -5.96
CA TYR A 115 -6.89 -16.41 -5.50
C TYR A 115 -6.07 -15.42 -4.67
N ALA A 116 -6.05 -14.15 -5.08
CA ALA A 116 -5.35 -13.11 -4.32
C ALA A 116 -5.92 -12.94 -2.91
N ILE A 117 -7.25 -12.92 -2.75
CA ILE A 117 -7.90 -12.81 -1.44
C ILE A 117 -7.50 -13.98 -0.53
N PHE A 118 -7.51 -15.21 -1.03
CA PHE A 118 -7.11 -16.37 -0.24
C PHE A 118 -5.63 -16.34 0.15
N ILE A 119 -4.74 -16.07 -0.80
CA ILE A 119 -3.29 -16.03 -0.56
C ILE A 119 -2.94 -14.91 0.43
N ILE A 120 -3.50 -13.72 0.23
CA ILE A 120 -3.29 -12.57 1.13
C ILE A 120 -3.88 -12.86 2.50
N GLY A 121 -5.08 -13.47 2.59
CA GLY A 121 -5.70 -13.84 3.86
C GLY A 121 -4.83 -14.81 4.65
N ILE A 122 -4.31 -15.86 4.04
CA ILE A 122 -3.37 -16.78 4.67
C ILE A 122 -2.10 -16.04 5.13
N PHE A 123 -1.55 -15.18 4.29
CA PHE A 123 -0.38 -14.38 4.62
C PHE A 123 -0.61 -13.53 5.88
N TYR A 124 -1.75 -12.85 6.00
CA TYR A 124 -2.08 -12.05 7.19
C TYR A 124 -2.20 -12.89 8.45
N VAL A 125 -2.78 -14.10 8.38
CA VAL A 125 -2.79 -15.02 9.52
C VAL A 125 -1.38 -15.41 9.93
N LEU A 126 -0.51 -15.73 8.98
CA LEU A 126 0.88 -16.07 9.27
C LEU A 126 1.68 -14.89 9.85
N THR A 127 1.47 -13.67 9.34
CA THR A 127 2.13 -12.47 9.89
C THR A 127 1.71 -12.19 11.34
N THR A 128 0.48 -12.52 11.71
CA THR A 128 0.01 -12.42 13.11
C THR A 128 0.86 -13.30 14.02
N PHE A 129 1.13 -14.55 13.63
CA PHE A 129 2.00 -15.43 14.43
C PHE A 129 3.44 -14.91 14.53
N VAL A 130 3.97 -14.30 13.47
CA VAL A 130 5.32 -13.70 13.50
C VAL A 130 5.35 -12.47 14.40
N GLY A 131 4.35 -11.59 14.31
CA GLY A 131 4.27 -10.38 15.14
C GLY A 131 4.16 -10.68 16.64
N PHE A 132 3.20 -11.54 17.02
CA PHE A 132 3.07 -11.99 18.41
C PHE A 132 4.24 -12.86 18.84
N GLY A 133 4.83 -13.63 17.92
CA GLY A 133 6.03 -14.41 18.16
C GLY A 133 7.25 -13.56 18.51
N ALA A 134 7.42 -12.42 17.82
CA ALA A 134 8.46 -11.47 18.16
C ALA A 134 8.29 -10.96 19.60
N ARG A 135 7.08 -10.57 19.99
CA ARG A 135 6.80 -10.11 21.35
C ARG A 135 6.97 -11.21 22.40
N ALA A 136 6.45 -12.40 22.11
CA ALA A 136 6.51 -13.55 23.04
C ALA A 136 7.93 -14.10 23.27
N LEU A 137 8.79 -14.07 22.23
CA LEU A 137 10.10 -14.72 22.26
C LEU A 137 11.26 -13.74 22.45
N LEU A 138 11.19 -12.53 21.91
CA LEU A 138 12.23 -11.50 22.09
C LEU A 138 11.96 -10.58 23.29
N GLY A 139 10.71 -10.55 23.77
CA GLY A 139 10.31 -9.65 24.85
C GLY A 139 10.21 -8.17 24.42
N GLU A 140 9.99 -7.30 25.38
CA GLU A 140 9.88 -5.86 25.17
C GLU A 140 11.17 -5.25 24.67
N GLU A 141 12.30 -5.57 25.31
CA GLU A 141 13.61 -5.05 24.93
C GLU A 141 14.02 -5.45 23.51
N GLY A 142 13.76 -6.72 23.10
CA GLY A 142 14.09 -7.20 21.76
C GLY A 142 13.23 -6.56 20.68
N VAL A 143 11.97 -6.23 20.98
CA VAL A 143 11.11 -5.48 20.06
C VAL A 143 11.49 -4.00 20.03
N ALA A 144 11.85 -3.40 21.16
CA ALA A 144 12.35 -2.03 21.21
C ALA A 144 13.68 -1.87 20.45
N ALA A 145 14.58 -2.85 20.54
CA ALA A 145 15.82 -2.91 19.77
C ALA A 145 15.59 -3.07 18.25
N ALA A 146 14.37 -3.44 17.82
CA ALA A 146 14.01 -3.55 16.41
C ALA A 146 13.75 -2.19 15.73
N GLY A 147 14.06 -1.07 16.39
CA GLY A 147 13.93 0.29 15.86
C GLY A 147 12.51 0.83 15.90
N THR A 148 12.35 2.09 15.48
CA THR A 148 11.08 2.81 15.50
C THR A 148 9.96 2.03 14.78
N GLY A 149 8.88 1.73 15.51
CA GLY A 149 7.75 0.97 14.99
C GLY A 149 8.00 -0.52 14.78
N GLY A 150 9.07 -1.08 15.33
CA GLY A 150 9.38 -2.51 15.26
C GLY A 150 9.75 -3.00 13.85
N ASN A 151 10.30 -2.13 13.00
CA ASN A 151 10.60 -2.43 11.59
C ASN A 151 11.55 -3.63 11.42
N LEU A 152 12.44 -3.89 12.38
CA LEU A 152 13.38 -5.03 12.37
C LEU A 152 12.92 -6.23 13.21
N ALA A 153 11.68 -6.22 13.74
CA ALA A 153 11.21 -7.30 14.60
C ALA A 153 11.22 -8.69 13.90
N ALA A 154 10.79 -8.75 12.65
CA ALA A 154 10.79 -10.01 11.90
C ALA A 154 12.21 -10.51 11.57
N PRO A 155 13.18 -9.70 11.10
CA PRO A 155 14.57 -10.10 10.97
C PRO A 155 15.20 -10.56 12.30
N ASN A 156 15.03 -9.83 13.39
CA ASN A 156 15.57 -10.19 14.70
C ASN A 156 14.95 -11.50 15.21
N LEU A 157 13.64 -11.68 15.01
CA LEU A 157 12.98 -12.96 15.33
C LEU A 157 13.55 -14.11 14.50
N ALA A 158 13.82 -13.92 13.22
CA ALA A 158 14.42 -14.95 12.37
C ALA A 158 15.80 -15.36 12.91
N GLN A 159 16.63 -14.39 13.30
CA GLN A 159 17.93 -14.67 13.91
C GLN A 159 17.79 -15.47 15.20
N PHE A 160 16.88 -15.07 16.07
CA PHE A 160 16.60 -15.78 17.32
C PHE A 160 16.14 -17.24 17.09
N LEU A 161 15.20 -17.44 16.16
CA LEU A 161 14.67 -18.76 15.83
C LEU A 161 15.73 -19.69 15.22
N GLY A 162 16.68 -19.15 14.48
CA GLY A 162 17.80 -19.90 13.89
C GLY A 162 18.90 -20.27 14.85
N GLY A 163 18.83 -19.84 16.12
CA GLY A 163 19.81 -20.18 17.17
C GLY A 163 20.46 -18.98 17.85
N GLY A 164 20.08 -17.77 17.47
CA GLY A 164 20.58 -16.53 18.05
C GLY A 164 21.77 -15.91 17.29
N GLU A 165 22.21 -14.76 17.78
CA GLU A 165 23.32 -13.99 17.23
C GLU A 165 24.65 -14.75 17.33
N GLY A 166 25.45 -14.69 16.27
CA GLY A 166 26.76 -15.36 16.18
C GLY A 166 26.71 -16.87 15.95
N THR A 167 25.50 -17.45 15.80
CA THR A 167 25.35 -18.84 15.36
C THR A 167 25.19 -18.93 13.84
N PHE A 168 25.76 -19.97 13.23
CA PHE A 168 25.60 -20.17 11.78
C PHE A 168 24.12 -20.24 11.36
N GLY A 169 23.27 -20.93 12.14
CA GLY A 169 21.84 -21.04 11.85
C GLY A 169 21.09 -19.72 11.98
N GLY A 170 21.38 -18.94 13.06
CA GLY A 170 20.80 -17.61 13.28
C GLY A 170 21.15 -16.63 12.19
N ASP A 171 22.44 -16.54 11.86
CA ASP A 171 22.93 -15.62 10.85
C ASP A 171 22.45 -16.01 9.43
N LEU A 172 22.38 -17.32 9.13
CA LEU A 172 21.84 -17.81 7.86
C LEU A 172 20.34 -17.49 7.73
N PHE A 173 19.56 -17.72 8.78
CA PHE A 173 18.12 -17.49 8.73
C PHE A 173 17.80 -15.99 8.64
N LEU A 174 18.53 -15.15 9.39
CA LEU A 174 18.48 -13.69 9.25
C LEU A 174 18.80 -13.27 7.79
N ALA A 175 19.88 -13.79 7.22
CA ALA A 175 20.29 -13.44 5.86
C ALA A 175 19.23 -13.82 4.82
N VAL A 176 18.61 -15.00 4.94
CA VAL A 176 17.54 -15.45 4.05
C VAL A 176 16.30 -14.54 4.18
N VAL A 177 15.82 -14.27 5.40
CA VAL A 177 14.66 -13.43 5.62
C VAL A 177 14.92 -12.00 5.17
N ALA A 178 16.09 -11.45 5.46
CA ALA A 178 16.48 -10.13 5.00
C ALA A 178 16.55 -10.06 3.47
N ALA A 179 17.15 -11.06 2.82
CA ALA A 179 17.21 -11.11 1.35
C ALA A 179 15.81 -11.15 0.71
N VAL A 180 14.88 -11.94 1.24
CA VAL A 180 13.49 -12.01 0.78
C VAL A 180 12.78 -10.67 1.00
N ALA A 181 12.98 -10.03 2.16
CA ALA A 181 12.42 -8.71 2.45
C ALA A 181 12.93 -7.65 1.46
N PHE A 182 14.24 -7.59 1.24
CA PHE A 182 14.84 -6.66 0.27
C PHE A 182 14.36 -6.93 -1.16
N ALA A 183 14.30 -8.18 -1.59
CA ALA A 183 13.77 -8.55 -2.91
C ALA A 183 12.31 -8.08 -3.07
N THR A 184 11.51 -8.18 -1.99
CA THR A 184 10.11 -7.73 -1.96
C THR A 184 10.02 -6.21 -2.09
N ILE A 185 10.80 -5.47 -1.31
CA ILE A 185 10.86 -4.00 -1.38
C ILE A 185 11.23 -3.54 -2.80
N LEU A 186 12.27 -4.15 -3.39
CA LEU A 186 12.72 -3.85 -4.75
C LEU A 186 11.59 -3.98 -5.79
N ALA A 187 10.87 -5.09 -5.75
CA ALA A 187 9.83 -5.37 -6.73
C ALA A 187 8.59 -4.47 -6.57
N VAL A 188 8.25 -4.08 -5.32
CA VAL A 188 7.13 -3.13 -5.08
C VAL A 188 7.50 -1.73 -5.54
N VAL A 189 8.68 -1.23 -5.17
CA VAL A 189 9.17 0.09 -5.58
C VAL A 189 9.23 0.19 -7.11
N ALA A 190 9.71 -0.86 -7.79
CA ALA A 190 9.74 -0.91 -9.25
C ALA A 190 8.33 -0.73 -9.86
N GLY A 191 7.33 -1.43 -9.32
CA GLY A 191 5.93 -1.31 -9.77
C GLY A 191 5.34 0.08 -9.53
N LEU A 192 5.60 0.68 -8.37
CA LEU A 192 5.13 2.02 -8.02
C LEU A 192 5.73 3.09 -8.91
N VAL A 193 7.06 3.05 -9.10
CA VAL A 193 7.78 4.02 -9.95
C VAL A 193 7.35 3.89 -11.41
N LEU A 194 7.17 2.66 -11.92
CA LEU A 194 6.70 2.43 -13.29
C LEU A 194 5.28 2.98 -13.49
N SER A 195 4.38 2.76 -12.53
CA SER A 195 3.01 3.28 -12.59
C SER A 195 2.99 4.81 -12.58
N ALA A 196 3.73 5.44 -11.67
CA ALA A 196 3.79 6.89 -11.58
C ALA A 196 4.46 7.54 -12.79
N SER A 197 5.56 6.96 -13.29
CA SER A 197 6.26 7.48 -14.46
C SER A 197 5.45 7.30 -15.75
N GLY A 198 4.69 6.21 -15.87
CA GLY A 198 3.76 5.99 -16.96
C GLY A 198 2.65 7.03 -16.99
N ALA A 199 2.05 7.36 -15.84
CA ALA A 199 1.04 8.42 -15.75
C ALA A 199 1.63 9.79 -16.15
N VAL A 200 2.85 10.12 -15.75
CA VAL A 200 3.50 11.38 -16.17
C VAL A 200 3.76 11.40 -17.67
N ALA A 201 4.26 10.32 -18.24
CA ALA A 201 4.62 10.26 -19.65
C ALA A 201 3.39 10.20 -20.56
N HIS A 202 2.45 9.31 -20.27
CA HIS A 202 1.28 9.11 -21.11
C HIS A 202 0.19 10.15 -20.83
N ASP A 203 -0.22 10.32 -19.58
CA ASP A 203 -1.40 11.15 -19.27
C ASP A 203 -1.06 12.62 -19.32
N ILE A 204 0.08 13.04 -18.75
CA ILE A 204 0.45 14.46 -18.70
C ILE A 204 1.18 14.86 -19.98
N TRP A 205 2.27 14.18 -20.34
CA TRP A 205 3.10 14.61 -21.46
C TRP A 205 2.39 14.37 -22.80
N SER A 206 2.02 13.13 -23.11
CA SER A 206 1.42 12.77 -24.39
C SER A 206 0.05 13.42 -24.58
N ASN A 207 -0.87 13.22 -23.65
CA ASN A 207 -2.26 13.65 -23.81
C ASN A 207 -2.48 15.15 -23.55
N VAL A 208 -1.89 15.72 -22.49
CA VAL A 208 -2.14 17.13 -22.10
C VAL A 208 -1.18 18.08 -22.82
N ILE A 209 0.14 17.82 -22.77
CA ILE A 209 1.15 18.75 -23.28
C ILE A 209 1.28 18.61 -24.80
N ARG A 210 1.49 17.39 -25.31
CA ARG A 210 1.69 17.12 -26.74
C ARG A 210 0.42 16.92 -27.53
N LYS A 211 -0.70 16.64 -26.87
CA LYS A 211 -2.02 16.39 -27.49
C LYS A 211 -1.97 15.28 -28.54
N GLY A 212 -1.29 14.18 -28.21
CA GLY A 212 -1.13 13.02 -29.08
C GLY A 212 -0.20 13.22 -30.28
N ARG A 213 0.71 14.21 -30.23
CA ARG A 213 1.68 14.51 -31.30
C ARG A 213 3.11 14.10 -30.96
N ASP A 214 3.31 13.33 -29.91
CA ASP A 214 4.58 12.80 -29.48
C ASP A 214 4.95 11.52 -30.24
N SER A 215 6.24 11.20 -30.24
CA SER A 215 6.75 9.91 -30.74
C SER A 215 6.90 8.92 -29.58
N GLU A 216 6.80 7.61 -29.85
CA GLU A 216 7.08 6.58 -28.86
C GLU A 216 8.42 6.76 -28.16
N HIS A 217 9.43 7.26 -28.88
CA HIS A 217 10.76 7.52 -28.33
C HIS A 217 10.74 8.67 -27.31
N GLU A 218 9.96 9.71 -27.55
CA GLU A 218 9.79 10.85 -26.66
C GLU A 218 9.03 10.44 -25.41
N GLU A 219 7.95 9.66 -25.53
CA GLU A 219 7.19 9.14 -24.41
C GLU A 219 8.05 8.27 -23.47
N VAL A 220 8.84 7.35 -24.05
CA VAL A 220 9.79 6.51 -23.28
C VAL A 220 10.87 7.34 -22.59
N LEU A 221 11.38 8.40 -23.23
CA LEU A 221 12.38 9.28 -22.61
C LEU A 221 11.77 10.03 -21.42
N VAL A 222 10.57 10.58 -21.58
CA VAL A 222 9.84 11.28 -20.50
C VAL A 222 9.54 10.33 -19.35
N ALA A 223 9.12 9.10 -19.62
CA ALA A 223 8.92 8.06 -18.59
C ALA A 223 10.19 7.80 -17.80
N ARG A 224 11.37 7.69 -18.47
CA ARG A 224 12.65 7.48 -17.79
C ARG A 224 13.06 8.66 -16.92
N ILE A 225 12.88 9.90 -17.41
CA ILE A 225 13.17 11.10 -16.63
C ILE A 225 12.25 11.19 -15.43
N ALA A 226 10.95 10.94 -15.61
CA ALA A 226 9.97 10.92 -14.52
C ALA A 226 10.32 9.86 -13.47
N ALA A 227 10.68 8.63 -13.90
CA ALA A 227 11.09 7.56 -12.99
C ALA A 227 12.32 7.95 -12.15
N ALA A 228 13.33 8.55 -12.80
CA ALA A 228 14.54 9.01 -12.12
C ALA A 228 14.23 10.14 -11.12
N SER A 229 13.37 11.09 -11.50
CA SER A 229 12.97 12.21 -10.64
C SER A 229 12.16 11.74 -9.42
N ILE A 230 11.18 10.86 -9.62
CA ILE A 230 10.37 10.28 -8.53
C ILE A 230 11.27 9.48 -7.58
N GLY A 231 12.18 8.68 -8.12
CA GLY A 231 13.15 7.94 -7.33
C GLY A 231 14.06 8.85 -6.50
N ALA A 232 14.58 9.92 -7.08
CA ALA A 232 15.41 10.89 -6.39
C ALA A 232 14.66 11.61 -5.25
N ILE A 233 13.40 12.01 -5.49
CA ILE A 233 12.54 12.62 -4.47
C ILE A 233 12.27 11.63 -3.32
N ALA A 234 11.94 10.39 -3.63
CA ALA A 234 11.72 9.36 -2.62
C ALA A 234 12.96 9.12 -1.75
N ILE A 235 14.14 9.11 -2.34
CA ILE A 235 15.42 8.99 -1.61
C ILE A 235 15.65 10.21 -0.72
N ALA A 236 15.43 11.41 -1.23
CA ALA A 236 15.57 12.64 -0.45
C ALA A 236 14.64 12.64 0.78
N ILE A 237 13.38 12.24 0.61
CA ILE A 237 12.42 12.11 1.72
C ILE A 237 12.90 11.07 2.74
N ALA A 238 13.41 9.92 2.29
CA ALA A 238 13.90 8.88 3.17
C ALA A 238 15.14 9.34 3.98
N ILE A 239 16.05 10.09 3.36
CA ILE A 239 17.24 10.63 4.04
C ILE A 239 16.84 11.71 5.07
N ILE A 240 15.93 12.61 4.70
CA ILE A 240 15.47 13.70 5.60
C ILE A 240 14.68 13.13 6.77
N GLY A 241 13.83 12.13 6.53
CA GLY A 241 13.02 11.49 7.57
C GLY A 241 13.81 10.61 8.54
N GLY A 242 14.94 10.09 8.10
CA GLY A 242 15.84 9.28 8.92
C GLY A 242 15.18 8.05 9.54
N GLU A 243 15.75 7.60 10.68
CA GLU A 243 15.29 6.40 11.41
C GLU A 243 13.98 6.64 12.19
N GLY A 244 13.53 7.87 12.32
CA GLY A 244 12.31 8.24 13.07
C GLY A 244 11.00 7.92 12.32
N LEU A 245 11.06 7.55 11.05
CA LEU A 245 9.86 7.27 10.27
C LEU A 245 9.27 5.88 10.57
N ASN A 246 8.04 5.88 11.07
CA ASN A 246 7.26 4.64 11.17
C ASN A 246 6.70 4.27 9.79
N VAL A 247 7.22 3.17 9.22
CA VAL A 247 6.85 2.70 7.87
C VAL A 247 5.37 2.34 7.78
N SER A 248 4.80 1.70 8.81
CA SER A 248 3.38 1.32 8.84
C SER A 248 2.47 2.54 8.80
N PHE A 249 2.84 3.62 9.51
CA PHE A 249 2.10 4.88 9.49
C PHE A 249 2.14 5.52 8.09
N MET A 250 3.32 5.59 7.46
CA MET A 250 3.46 6.15 6.11
C MET A 250 2.63 5.40 5.07
N VAL A 251 2.59 4.07 5.17
CA VAL A 251 1.74 3.23 4.31
C VAL A 251 0.27 3.58 4.54
N GLY A 252 -0.18 3.67 5.80
CA GLY A 252 -1.54 4.07 6.14
C GLY A 252 -1.94 5.42 5.55
N LEU A 253 -1.03 6.40 5.54
CA LEU A 253 -1.27 7.71 4.91
C LEU A 253 -1.38 7.62 3.38
N ALA A 254 -0.52 6.84 2.72
CA ALA A 254 -0.58 6.65 1.29
C ALA A 254 -1.92 6.01 0.86
N PHE A 255 -2.39 5.03 1.63
CA PHE A 255 -3.71 4.42 1.41
C PHE A 255 -4.85 5.41 1.68
N ALA A 256 -4.76 6.27 2.70
CA ALA A 256 -5.76 7.30 2.97
C ALA A 256 -5.88 8.30 1.82
N VAL A 257 -4.76 8.74 1.24
CA VAL A 257 -4.76 9.61 0.05
C VAL A 257 -5.41 8.90 -1.14
N ALA A 258 -5.04 7.65 -1.42
CA ALA A 258 -5.62 6.88 -2.52
C ALA A 258 -7.13 6.63 -2.31
N ALA A 259 -7.55 6.32 -1.08
CA ALA A 259 -8.95 6.13 -0.71
C ALA A 259 -9.78 7.41 -0.87
N SER A 260 -9.18 8.56 -0.61
CA SER A 260 -9.90 9.84 -0.64
C SER A 260 -9.96 10.45 -2.04
N ALA A 261 -8.91 10.26 -2.83
CA ALA A 261 -8.80 10.85 -4.17
C ALA A 261 -9.35 9.92 -5.27
N ASN A 262 -8.82 8.72 -5.36
CA ASN A 262 -9.07 7.84 -6.50
C ASN A 262 -10.33 7.00 -6.33
N PHE A 263 -10.55 6.44 -5.13
CA PHE A 263 -11.66 5.51 -4.90
C PHE A 263 -13.04 6.14 -5.17
N PRO A 264 -13.38 7.37 -4.68
CA PRO A 264 -14.67 7.99 -4.98
C PRO A 264 -14.91 8.19 -6.47
N ALA A 265 -13.89 8.68 -7.19
CA ALA A 265 -13.98 8.92 -8.63
C ALA A 265 -14.20 7.61 -9.41
N LEU A 266 -13.45 6.55 -9.08
CA LEU A 266 -13.60 5.23 -9.69
C LEU A 266 -14.97 4.61 -9.41
N LEU A 267 -15.40 4.63 -8.14
CA LEU A 267 -16.69 4.05 -7.76
C LEU A 267 -17.85 4.76 -8.46
N LEU A 268 -17.84 6.10 -8.48
CA LEU A 268 -18.90 6.88 -9.09
C LEU A 268 -18.87 6.78 -10.62
N ALA A 269 -17.71 6.67 -11.25
CA ALA A 269 -17.60 6.40 -12.67
C ALA A 269 -18.25 5.06 -13.08
N LEU A 270 -18.21 4.06 -12.21
CA LEU A 270 -18.79 2.74 -12.47
C LEU A 270 -20.28 2.63 -12.05
N THR A 271 -20.74 3.48 -11.14
CA THR A 271 -22.08 3.31 -10.53
C THR A 271 -23.04 4.46 -10.81
N TRP A 272 -22.54 5.64 -11.13
CA TRP A 272 -23.37 6.84 -11.28
C TRP A 272 -23.40 7.38 -12.72
N LYS A 273 -24.49 7.13 -13.42
CA LYS A 273 -24.68 7.47 -14.84
C LYS A 273 -24.44 8.93 -15.22
N ARG A 274 -24.69 9.88 -14.29
CA ARG A 274 -24.50 11.33 -14.52
C ARG A 274 -23.09 11.82 -14.24
N PHE A 275 -22.24 10.95 -13.70
CA PHE A 275 -20.88 11.31 -13.36
C PHE A 275 -20.11 11.79 -14.59
N ASN A 276 -19.36 12.88 -14.45
CA ASN A 276 -18.66 13.53 -15.55
C ASN A 276 -17.21 13.87 -15.19
N THR A 277 -16.46 14.36 -16.16
CA THR A 277 -15.03 14.69 -16.00
C THR A 277 -14.81 15.77 -14.94
N ALA A 278 -15.66 16.78 -14.88
CA ALA A 278 -15.57 17.83 -13.86
C ALA A 278 -15.75 17.27 -12.44
N GLY A 279 -16.68 16.32 -12.26
CA GLY A 279 -16.87 15.61 -10.99
C GLY A 279 -15.64 14.78 -10.61
N ALA A 280 -15.01 14.10 -11.58
CA ALA A 280 -13.80 13.34 -11.33
C ALA A 280 -12.64 14.24 -10.88
N VAL A 281 -12.38 15.31 -11.60
CA VAL A 281 -11.30 16.27 -11.30
C VAL A 281 -11.50 16.94 -9.94
N THR A 282 -12.70 17.44 -9.66
CA THR A 282 -13.00 18.09 -8.38
C THR A 282 -12.94 17.09 -7.21
N GLY A 283 -13.42 15.86 -7.39
CA GLY A 283 -13.34 14.83 -6.38
C GLY A 283 -11.91 14.44 -6.03
N VAL A 284 -11.07 14.22 -7.05
CA VAL A 284 -9.64 13.93 -6.84
C VAL A 284 -8.95 15.10 -6.13
N LEU A 285 -9.20 16.34 -6.54
CA LEU A 285 -8.62 17.53 -5.89
C LEU A 285 -9.06 17.66 -4.43
N PHE A 286 -10.36 17.52 -4.15
CA PHE A 286 -10.88 17.57 -2.78
C PHE A 286 -10.29 16.44 -1.92
N GLY A 287 -10.19 15.24 -2.46
CA GLY A 287 -9.61 14.09 -1.78
C GLY A 287 -8.13 14.29 -1.46
N VAL A 288 -7.32 14.70 -2.44
CA VAL A 288 -5.88 14.94 -2.25
C VAL A 288 -5.64 16.08 -1.29
N VAL A 289 -6.27 17.25 -1.53
CA VAL A 289 -6.04 18.45 -0.72
C VAL A 289 -6.48 18.21 0.73
N SER A 290 -7.68 17.65 0.94
CA SER A 290 -8.16 17.36 2.30
C SER A 290 -7.26 16.36 3.02
N SER A 291 -6.85 15.28 2.35
CA SER A 291 -5.94 14.29 2.96
C SER A 291 -4.62 14.92 3.36
N ILE A 292 -3.99 15.68 2.46
CA ILE A 292 -2.68 16.31 2.74
C ILE A 292 -2.80 17.34 3.87
N VAL A 293 -3.81 18.21 3.84
CA VAL A 293 -4.04 19.20 4.89
C VAL A 293 -4.25 18.54 6.25
N LEU A 294 -5.12 17.52 6.31
CA LEU A 294 -5.39 16.80 7.55
C LEU A 294 -4.16 16.03 8.07
N VAL A 295 -3.31 15.51 7.18
CA VAL A 295 -2.03 14.88 7.59
C VAL A 295 -1.07 15.92 8.17
N ILE A 296 -0.93 17.08 7.53
CA ILE A 296 -0.04 18.14 8.02
C ILE A 296 -0.44 18.62 9.41
N ILE A 297 -1.74 18.76 9.65
CA ILE A 297 -2.24 19.21 10.97
C ILE A 297 -2.42 18.07 11.98
N SER A 298 -2.11 16.83 11.61
CA SER A 298 -2.25 15.68 12.49
C SER A 298 -1.26 15.70 13.65
N PRO A 299 -1.59 15.07 14.78
CA PRO A 299 -0.70 14.97 15.95
C PRO A 299 0.67 14.38 15.65
N LYS A 300 0.76 13.53 14.63
CA LYS A 300 2.01 12.85 14.22
C LYS A 300 2.99 13.76 13.49
N VAL A 301 2.49 14.78 12.79
CA VAL A 301 3.31 15.73 12.02
C VAL A 301 3.48 17.02 12.81
N TRP A 302 2.42 17.48 13.47
CA TRP A 302 2.41 18.70 14.26
C TRP A 302 1.82 18.44 15.64
N PRO A 303 2.63 17.91 16.57
CA PRO A 303 2.17 17.65 17.92
C PRO A 303 1.82 18.95 18.66
N GLY A 304 0.88 18.84 19.58
CA GLY A 304 0.52 19.95 20.48
C GLY A 304 1.66 20.37 21.39
N PRO A 305 1.53 21.48 22.13
CA PRO A 305 2.57 22.01 23.02
C PRO A 305 3.01 21.03 24.10
N ASP A 306 2.14 20.14 24.51
CA ASP A 306 2.39 19.14 25.58
C ASP A 306 2.88 17.79 25.01
N GLY A 307 3.10 17.70 23.69
CA GLY A 307 3.48 16.46 22.98
C GLY A 307 2.35 15.46 22.82
N GLU A 308 1.17 15.74 23.37
CA GLU A 308 -0.06 14.97 23.21
C GLU A 308 -1.07 15.74 22.35
N GLY A 309 -1.79 15.02 21.49
CA GLY A 309 -2.76 15.62 20.58
C GLY A 309 -2.17 16.43 19.42
N GLY A 310 -3.02 16.98 18.56
CA GLY A 310 -2.63 17.84 17.44
C GLY A 310 -2.48 19.31 17.83
N ALA A 311 -1.74 20.08 17.05
CA ALA A 311 -1.58 21.52 17.24
C ALA A 311 -2.93 22.27 17.20
N LEU A 312 -3.94 21.68 16.58
CA LEU A 312 -5.30 22.17 16.57
C LEU A 312 -6.15 21.29 17.47
N SER A 313 -6.63 21.84 18.58
CA SER A 313 -7.39 21.12 19.62
C SER A 313 -8.68 20.41 19.13
N PHE A 314 -9.16 20.72 17.92
CA PHE A 314 -10.34 20.10 17.33
C PHE A 314 -10.02 18.90 16.42
N TYR A 315 -8.74 18.64 16.10
CA TYR A 315 -8.34 17.54 15.22
C TYR A 315 -7.22 16.71 15.88
N ASP A 316 -7.58 15.54 16.33
CA ASP A 316 -6.70 14.63 17.06
C ASP A 316 -6.55 13.25 16.39
N LEU A 317 -6.82 13.18 15.10
CA LEU A 317 -6.72 11.95 14.33
C LEU A 317 -5.35 11.82 13.64
N ALA A 318 -4.69 10.70 13.83
CA ALA A 318 -3.46 10.38 13.12
C ALA A 318 -3.73 10.01 11.65
N ASN A 319 -4.88 9.39 11.35
CA ASN A 319 -5.27 9.02 9.99
C ASN A 319 -6.46 9.84 9.49
N PRO A 320 -6.36 10.54 8.33
CA PRO A 320 -7.39 11.45 7.84
C PRO A 320 -8.58 10.74 7.18
N GLY A 321 -8.52 9.42 6.95
CA GLY A 321 -9.44 8.68 6.07
C GLY A 321 -10.91 8.90 6.34
N ILE A 322 -11.31 8.90 7.61
CA ILE A 322 -12.73 9.06 8.01
C ILE A 322 -13.33 10.42 7.59
N ILE A 323 -12.51 11.45 7.44
CA ILE A 323 -12.92 12.80 7.01
C ILE A 323 -12.64 13.00 5.53
N SER A 324 -11.45 12.67 5.07
CA SER A 324 -11.00 12.96 3.70
C SER A 324 -11.73 12.13 2.64
N ILE A 325 -12.14 10.89 2.94
CA ILE A 325 -12.90 10.05 2.01
C ILE A 325 -14.28 10.66 1.72
N PRO A 326 -15.11 11.00 2.73
CA PRO A 326 -16.37 11.70 2.49
C PRO A 326 -16.20 13.03 1.74
N LEU A 327 -15.12 13.78 2.00
CA LEU A 327 -14.82 15.01 1.26
C LEU A 327 -14.50 14.73 -0.22
N GLY A 328 -13.81 13.64 -0.53
CA GLY A 328 -13.60 13.18 -1.90
C GLY A 328 -14.92 12.88 -2.62
N PHE A 329 -15.83 12.15 -1.98
CA PHE A 329 -17.18 11.90 -2.51
C PHE A 329 -17.97 13.20 -2.70
N LEU A 330 -17.93 14.11 -1.73
CA LEU A 330 -18.57 15.42 -1.81
C LEU A 330 -18.02 16.23 -2.99
N GLY A 331 -16.70 16.23 -3.20
CA GLY A 331 -16.07 16.88 -4.35
C GLY A 331 -16.55 16.30 -5.67
N CYS A 332 -16.63 14.97 -5.79
CA CYS A 332 -17.18 14.29 -6.95
C CYS A 332 -18.64 14.72 -7.22
N TRP A 333 -19.46 14.75 -6.19
CA TRP A 333 -20.87 15.12 -6.29
C TRP A 333 -21.04 16.59 -6.69
N LEU A 334 -20.37 17.51 -6.01
CA LEU A 334 -20.42 18.95 -6.29
C LEU A 334 -19.97 19.27 -7.71
N GLY A 335 -18.81 18.72 -8.12
CA GLY A 335 -18.28 18.95 -9.46
C GLY A 335 -19.20 18.46 -10.55
N THR A 336 -19.83 17.30 -10.35
CA THR A 336 -20.81 16.74 -11.28
C THR A 336 -22.08 17.62 -11.37
N MET A 337 -22.57 18.09 -10.23
CA MET A 337 -23.82 18.89 -10.18
C MET A 337 -23.64 20.33 -10.68
N LEU A 338 -22.49 20.93 -10.44
CA LEU A 338 -22.18 22.30 -10.85
C LEU A 338 -21.72 22.41 -12.31
N SER A 339 -21.31 21.29 -12.90
CA SER A 339 -20.87 21.28 -14.30
C SER A 339 -22.04 21.22 -15.27
N THR A 340 -21.89 21.92 -16.37
CA THR A 340 -22.79 21.84 -17.52
C THR A 340 -22.49 20.64 -18.45
N GLU A 341 -21.37 19.97 -18.25
CA GLU A 341 -21.01 18.76 -18.98
C GLU A 341 -21.97 17.61 -18.62
N ARG A 342 -22.54 16.99 -19.64
CA ARG A 342 -23.33 15.77 -19.45
C ARG A 342 -22.40 14.57 -19.57
N GLY A 343 -22.50 13.63 -18.62
CA GLY A 343 -21.86 12.33 -18.74
C GLY A 343 -22.33 11.62 -20.00
N ASN A 344 -21.47 10.77 -20.58
CA ASN A 344 -21.85 10.00 -21.77
C ASN A 344 -22.73 8.81 -21.36
N GLU A 345 -24.03 9.07 -21.25
CA GLU A 345 -25.02 8.09 -20.77
C GLU A 345 -25.04 6.82 -21.64
N ARG A 346 -24.77 6.97 -22.95
CA ARG A 346 -24.76 5.84 -23.87
C ARG A 346 -23.59 4.89 -23.63
N GLU A 347 -22.41 5.45 -23.43
CA GLU A 347 -21.21 4.67 -23.11
C GLU A 347 -21.32 3.98 -21.74
N PHE A 348 -21.94 4.66 -20.77
CA PHE A 348 -22.21 4.08 -19.46
C PHE A 348 -23.14 2.87 -19.55
N ASP A 349 -24.24 2.99 -20.28
CA ASP A 349 -25.21 1.90 -20.47
C ASP A 349 -24.57 0.72 -21.24
N GLU A 350 -23.73 1.00 -22.24
CA GLU A 350 -22.98 -0.02 -22.96
C GLU A 350 -21.97 -0.72 -22.06
N LEU A 351 -21.19 0.02 -21.27
CA LEU A 351 -20.24 -0.53 -20.31
C LEU A 351 -20.95 -1.40 -19.27
N ARG A 352 -22.11 -0.97 -18.80
CA ARG A 352 -22.91 -1.73 -17.83
C ARG A 352 -23.40 -3.05 -18.43
N VAL A 353 -23.97 -3.03 -19.62
CA VAL A 353 -24.41 -4.25 -20.31
C VAL A 353 -23.24 -5.20 -20.54
N ARG A 354 -22.08 -4.68 -20.98
CA ARG A 354 -20.88 -5.50 -21.17
C ARG A 354 -20.36 -6.11 -19.87
N SER A 355 -20.37 -5.35 -18.78
CA SER A 355 -19.91 -5.83 -17.46
C SER A 355 -20.81 -6.89 -16.86
N GLU A 356 -22.14 -6.78 -17.05
CA GLU A 356 -23.13 -7.71 -16.51
C GLU A 356 -23.25 -8.99 -17.37
N THR A 357 -23.13 -8.87 -18.69
CA THR A 357 -23.36 -9.98 -19.63
C THR A 357 -22.08 -10.64 -20.15
N GLY A 358 -20.93 -9.96 -20.06
CA GLY A 358 -19.67 -10.41 -20.66
C GLY A 358 -19.62 -10.29 -22.18
N LEU A 359 -20.64 -9.70 -22.83
CA LEU A 359 -20.68 -9.50 -24.28
C LEU A 359 -19.53 -8.60 -24.73
N GLY A 360 -18.72 -9.07 -25.68
CA GLY A 360 -17.58 -8.34 -26.23
C GLY A 360 -16.28 -8.44 -25.41
N ALA A 361 -16.26 -9.17 -24.31
CA ALA A 361 -15.04 -9.42 -23.53
C ALA A 361 -13.98 -10.21 -24.32
N GLU A 362 -14.41 -11.05 -25.26
CA GLU A 362 -13.52 -11.83 -26.15
C GLU A 362 -12.74 -10.96 -27.14
N LYS A 363 -13.29 -9.79 -27.52
CA LYS A 363 -12.63 -8.87 -28.47
C LYS A 363 -11.55 -8.01 -27.84
N ALA A 364 -11.58 -7.79 -26.53
CA ALA A 364 -10.57 -7.03 -25.81
C ALA A 364 -9.24 -7.81 -25.68
N GLY A 365 -9.26 -9.13 -25.70
CA GLY A 365 -8.07 -9.98 -25.65
C GLY A 365 -7.31 -10.13 -26.98
N VAL A 366 -7.85 -9.62 -28.08
CA VAL A 366 -7.23 -9.72 -29.43
C VAL A 366 -6.52 -8.41 -29.83
N ALA A 367 -6.71 -7.33 -29.08
CA ALA A 367 -6.16 -6.02 -29.38
C ALA A 367 -5.00 -5.60 -28.44
N ALA A 368 -4.46 -6.54 -27.64
CA ALA A 368 -3.32 -6.28 -26.74
C ALA A 368 -2.04 -6.95 -27.26
#